data_de4bd6d39e0d7bd1a771b2a7ccc7fa06
#
_entry.id   de4bd6d39e0d7bd1a771b2a7ccc7fa06
#
_cell.length_a   1.000
_cell.length_b   1.000
_cell.length_c   1.000
_cell.angle_alpha   90.00
_cell.angle_beta   90.00
_cell.angle_gamma   90.00
#
_symmetry.space_group_name_H-M   'P 1'
#
loop_
_entity.id
_entity.type
_entity.pdbx_description
1 polymer ?
#
loop_
_entity_poly.entity_id
_entity_poly.type
_entity_poly.pdbx_seq_one_letter_code
_entity_poly.pdbx_strand_id
1 'polypeptide(L)'
;MLGIAPTLQPDGFMGGHHHHGHGHAHGHGHGHGHAHAHAPASFDRAFAIGIGLNIAYVVAEAGAGMWTGSIALLADAGHNLSDVLGLAVAWGGAALARSAPTKRFTYGLKGSTILAAFANALFLLVALGAIVMEAVQRLDDPPVLAGLTVSVVAGIGIAVNAVTAWLFARGRKGDINIRGAYLHMVSDAAVSAGVVVAGLAIWATGIGWIDPLVSLVIAALILWQTWGLLRETVEMSLAAVPRAIDYDAVTAALIALPGVARVHDLHIWPMSTTEPVLTAHLVIPAGHPGDGFLATARAMLHDRFGIGHATLQIETGGDCESC
;
A
#
# COMPACT_ATOMS: atom_id res chain seq x y z
N MET A 1 61.50 16.95 30.70
CA MET A 1 61.74 18.36 30.34
C MET A 1 60.54 18.70 29.45
N LEU A 2 59.53 19.37 29.98
CA LEU A 2 59.31 20.81 30.00
C LEU A 2 59.27 21.35 28.56
N GLY A 3 58.21 21.91 28.00
CA GLY A 3 57.22 22.86 28.52
C GLY A 3 56.12 23.09 27.46
N ILE A 4 54.91 23.26 27.91
CA ILE A 4 54.18 24.51 28.10
C ILE A 4 53.54 25.06 26.81
N ALA A 5 52.19 25.07 26.82
CA ALA A 5 51.27 25.84 25.99
C ALA A 5 51.47 27.38 26.12
N PRO A 6 50.79 28.23 25.33
CA PRO A 6 49.45 28.72 25.73
C PRO A 6 48.44 29.01 24.61
N THR A 7 47.17 28.79 24.94
CA THR A 7 45.95 29.61 24.87
C THR A 7 45.99 30.93 24.10
N LEU A 8 44.91 31.15 23.27
CA LEU A 8 44.14 32.41 23.20
C LEU A 8 42.85 32.25 22.38
N GLN A 9 41.70 32.35 23.03
CA GLN A 9 40.48 32.95 22.51
C GLN A 9 40.55 34.47 22.90
N PRO A 10 39.75 35.42 22.41
CA PRO A 10 38.31 35.35 22.13
C PRO A 10 37.78 36.26 20.99
N ASP A 11 36.43 36.45 21.02
CA ASP A 11 35.55 37.49 20.47
C ASP A 11 35.15 37.36 18.99
N GLY A 12 33.91 37.12 18.61
CA GLY A 12 32.67 37.82 18.98
C GLY A 12 32.29 38.83 17.91
N PHE A 13 31.30 38.55 17.07
CA PHE A 13 30.39 39.60 16.56
C PHE A 13 29.08 39.06 15.97
N MET A 14 28.03 39.82 16.24
CA MET A 14 26.61 39.63 15.92
C MET A 14 26.24 39.79 14.44
N GLY A 15 25.11 39.18 14.08
CA GLY A 15 24.01 39.93 13.46
C GLY A 15 23.82 39.75 11.96
N GLY A 16 22.62 39.36 11.57
CA GLY A 16 22.14 39.54 10.21
C GLY A 16 20.95 38.68 9.83
N HIS A 17 19.74 39.12 10.19
CA HIS A 17 18.49 38.66 9.61
C HIS A 17 18.40 39.04 8.13
N HIS A 18 17.95 38.13 7.26
CA HIS A 18 17.15 38.51 6.09
C HIS A 18 16.13 37.45 5.74
N HIS A 19 14.87 37.88 5.72
CA HIS A 19 13.67 37.25 5.14
C HIS A 19 13.68 37.28 3.62
N HIS A 20 12.71 36.54 3.09
CA HIS A 20 12.09 36.45 1.74
C HIS A 20 12.56 35.23 0.95
N GLY A 21 11.67 34.48 0.29
CA GLY A 21 10.39 34.78 -0.27
C GLY A 21 9.67 33.51 -0.74
N HIS A 22 8.36 33.64 -0.79
CA HIS A 22 7.39 32.65 -1.24
C HIS A 22 7.55 32.26 -2.72
N GLY A 23 7.48 30.97 -3.01
CA GLY A 23 7.28 30.47 -4.35
C GLY A 23 6.24 29.33 -4.34
N HIS A 24 4.96 29.68 -4.57
CA HIS A 24 3.90 28.70 -4.81
C HIS A 24 4.01 28.16 -6.23
N ALA A 25 4.24 26.87 -6.37
CA ALA A 25 3.99 26.16 -7.63
C ALA A 25 2.91 25.11 -7.38
N HIS A 26 1.69 25.39 -7.85
CA HIS A 26 0.59 24.44 -7.90
C HIS A 26 0.82 23.47 -9.04
N GLY A 27 1.22 22.24 -8.73
CA GLY A 27 1.18 21.10 -9.67
C GLY A 27 0.00 20.20 -9.30
N HIS A 28 -1.10 20.27 -10.05
CA HIS A 28 -2.20 19.31 -9.95
C HIS A 28 -1.80 18.01 -10.66
N GLY A 29 -1.29 17.06 -9.89
CA GLY A 29 -1.12 15.68 -10.31
C GLY A 29 -2.25 14.84 -9.70
N HIS A 30 -3.27 14.48 -10.48
CA HIS A 30 -4.24 13.47 -10.11
C HIS A 30 -3.61 12.09 -10.21
N GLY A 31 -2.86 11.69 -9.18
CA GLY A 31 -2.43 10.31 -8.98
C GLY A 31 -3.44 9.61 -8.09
N HIS A 32 -4.29 8.76 -8.66
CA HIS A 32 -5.03 7.76 -7.89
C HIS A 32 -4.05 6.69 -7.42
N GLY A 33 -3.23 7.03 -6.42
CA GLY A 33 -2.42 6.05 -5.71
C GLY A 33 -3.31 5.30 -4.73
N HIS A 34 -3.57 4.03 -5.00
CA HIS A 34 -4.10 3.12 -4.00
C HIS A 34 -3.09 3.07 -2.85
N ALA A 35 -3.48 3.65 -1.71
CA ALA A 35 -2.66 3.65 -0.51
C ALA A 35 -2.63 2.22 0.04
N HIS A 36 -1.58 1.47 -0.30
CA HIS A 36 -1.25 0.26 0.43
C HIS A 36 -0.96 0.66 1.88
N ALA A 37 -1.69 0.07 2.81
CA ALA A 37 -1.54 0.32 4.24
C ALA A 37 -0.12 -0.08 4.68
N HIS A 38 0.79 0.88 4.71
CA HIS A 38 2.07 0.71 5.38
C HIS A 38 1.81 0.54 6.88
N ALA A 39 2.38 -0.51 7.49
CA ALA A 39 2.26 -0.72 8.92
C ALA A 39 2.70 0.57 9.66
N PRO A 40 1.83 1.19 10.48
CA PRO A 40 2.17 2.44 11.14
C PRO A 40 3.33 2.22 12.11
N ALA A 41 4.23 3.19 12.17
CA ALA A 41 5.43 3.16 13.03
C ALA A 41 5.11 3.22 14.54
N SER A 42 3.88 3.55 14.91
CA SER A 42 3.36 3.52 16.28
C SER A 42 1.97 2.89 16.29
N PHE A 43 1.81 1.80 17.05
CA PHE A 43 0.50 1.24 17.39
C PHE A 43 -0.17 2.13 18.43
N ASP A 44 -0.89 3.14 17.97
CA ASP A 44 -1.72 3.94 18.84
C ASP A 44 -2.93 3.09 19.31
N ARG A 45 -3.36 3.29 20.58
CA ARG A 45 -4.50 2.55 21.14
C ARG A 45 -5.76 2.66 20.27
N ALA A 46 -5.96 3.79 19.61
CA ALA A 46 -7.07 4.02 18.67
C ALA A 46 -7.05 3.02 17.50
N PHE A 47 -5.86 2.72 16.96
CA PHE A 47 -5.69 1.78 15.85
C PHE A 47 -6.00 0.33 16.30
N ALA A 48 -5.48 -0.08 17.47
CA ALA A 48 -5.74 -1.41 18.02
C ALA A 48 -7.24 -1.60 18.34
N ILE A 49 -7.91 -0.59 18.90
CA ILE A 49 -9.35 -0.61 19.16
C ILE A 49 -10.14 -0.70 17.84
N GLY A 50 -9.78 0.09 16.82
CA GLY A 50 -10.42 0.05 15.52
C GLY A 50 -10.34 -1.33 14.87
N ILE A 51 -9.15 -1.94 14.84
CA ILE A 51 -8.96 -3.30 14.32
C ILE A 51 -9.77 -4.32 15.13
N GLY A 52 -9.73 -4.25 16.46
CA GLY A 52 -10.47 -5.17 17.33
C GLY A 52 -11.98 -5.10 17.11
N LEU A 53 -12.53 -3.90 16.95
CA LEU A 53 -13.94 -3.68 16.64
C LEU A 53 -14.31 -4.25 15.25
N ASN A 54 -13.48 -4.02 14.26
CA ASN A 54 -13.70 -4.57 12.91
C ASN A 54 -13.66 -6.10 12.89
N ILE A 55 -12.68 -6.72 13.55
CA ILE A 55 -12.60 -8.19 13.67
C ILE A 55 -13.87 -8.74 14.34
N ALA A 56 -14.29 -8.16 15.46
CA ALA A 56 -15.49 -8.60 16.17
C ALA A 56 -16.74 -8.44 15.30
N TYR A 57 -16.84 -7.34 14.56
CA TYR A 57 -17.93 -7.10 13.63
C TYR A 57 -17.94 -8.12 12.48
N VAL A 58 -16.83 -8.37 11.83
CA VAL A 58 -16.70 -9.34 10.72
C VAL A 58 -17.17 -10.74 11.16
N VAL A 59 -16.78 -11.18 12.36
CA VAL A 59 -17.20 -12.48 12.89
C VAL A 59 -18.71 -12.50 13.13
N ALA A 60 -19.27 -11.43 13.70
CA ALA A 60 -20.70 -11.32 13.95
C ALA A 60 -21.50 -11.24 12.64
N GLU A 61 -21.02 -10.49 11.66
CA GLU A 61 -21.64 -10.32 10.35
C GLU A 61 -21.63 -11.62 9.55
N ALA A 62 -20.48 -12.31 9.49
CA ALA A 62 -20.37 -13.63 8.84
C ALA A 62 -21.33 -14.64 9.50
N GLY A 63 -21.39 -14.68 10.83
CA GLY A 63 -22.33 -15.52 11.57
C GLY A 63 -23.79 -15.19 11.26
N ALA A 64 -24.15 -13.92 11.21
CA ALA A 64 -25.48 -13.47 10.82
C ALA A 64 -25.81 -13.80 9.36
N GLY A 65 -24.86 -13.60 8.44
CA GLY A 65 -25.00 -13.96 7.03
C GLY A 65 -25.27 -15.45 6.83
N MET A 66 -24.54 -16.31 7.53
CA MET A 66 -24.77 -17.77 7.51
C MET A 66 -26.15 -18.13 8.12
N TRP A 67 -26.53 -17.48 9.22
CA TRP A 67 -27.80 -17.76 9.89
C TRP A 67 -29.01 -17.29 9.10
N THR A 68 -28.92 -16.10 8.49
CA THR A 68 -30.02 -15.53 7.69
C THR A 68 -30.06 -16.06 6.27
N GLY A 69 -28.96 -16.66 5.79
CA GLY A 69 -28.77 -17.06 4.40
C GLY A 69 -28.52 -15.89 3.45
N SER A 70 -28.20 -14.67 3.94
CA SER A 70 -27.91 -13.51 3.09
C SER A 70 -26.51 -13.59 2.51
N ILE A 71 -26.43 -13.63 1.17
CA ILE A 71 -25.17 -13.58 0.44
C ILE A 71 -24.60 -12.15 0.48
N ALA A 72 -25.44 -11.12 0.54
CA ALA A 72 -24.97 -9.75 0.64
C ALA A 72 -24.20 -9.50 1.93
N LEU A 73 -24.67 -10.02 3.09
CA LEU A 73 -23.92 -9.97 4.34
C LEU A 73 -22.63 -10.79 4.29
N LEU A 74 -22.66 -11.97 3.63
CA LEU A 74 -21.44 -12.79 3.49
C LEU A 74 -20.42 -12.14 2.56
N ALA A 75 -20.86 -11.43 1.52
CA ALA A 75 -19.98 -10.67 0.63
C ALA A 75 -19.33 -9.49 1.34
N ASP A 76 -20.10 -8.73 2.12
CA ASP A 76 -19.61 -7.61 2.94
C ASP A 76 -18.64 -8.11 4.04
N ALA A 77 -19.00 -9.16 4.77
CA ALA A 77 -18.11 -9.81 5.74
C ALA A 77 -16.82 -10.35 5.10
N GLY A 78 -16.91 -10.93 3.89
CA GLY A 78 -15.76 -11.41 3.13
C GLY A 78 -14.82 -10.27 2.71
N HIS A 79 -15.38 -9.14 2.32
CA HIS A 79 -14.61 -7.92 2.04
C HIS A 79 -13.86 -7.43 3.28
N ASN A 80 -14.57 -7.19 4.37
CA ASN A 80 -13.99 -6.74 5.62
C ASN A 80 -12.96 -7.73 6.21
N LEU A 81 -13.20 -9.06 6.08
CA LEU A 81 -12.24 -10.09 6.48
C LEU A 81 -10.95 -10.00 5.66
N SER A 82 -11.09 -9.72 4.38
CA SER A 82 -9.96 -9.53 3.48
C SER A 82 -9.03 -8.42 3.94
N ASP A 83 -9.59 -7.31 4.35
CA ASP A 83 -8.80 -6.16 4.79
C ASP A 83 -8.05 -6.47 6.07
N VAL A 84 -8.68 -7.19 7.00
CA VAL A 84 -8.03 -7.70 8.21
C VAL A 84 -6.93 -8.70 7.89
N LEU A 85 -7.18 -9.65 6.98
CA LEU A 85 -6.18 -10.62 6.54
C LEU A 85 -5.04 -9.94 5.77
N GLY A 86 -5.35 -8.97 4.91
CA GLY A 86 -4.35 -8.16 4.21
C GLY A 86 -3.41 -7.46 5.16
N LEU A 87 -3.93 -6.87 6.24
CA LEU A 87 -3.13 -6.26 7.30
C LEU A 87 -2.28 -7.29 8.05
N ALA A 88 -2.85 -8.45 8.41
CA ALA A 88 -2.14 -9.51 9.12
C ALA A 88 -1.00 -10.09 8.26
N VAL A 89 -1.27 -10.31 6.97
CA VAL A 89 -0.30 -10.81 5.98
C VAL A 89 0.81 -9.77 5.72
N ALA A 90 0.45 -8.49 5.59
CA ALA A 90 1.42 -7.40 5.46
C ALA A 90 2.31 -7.30 6.72
N TRP A 91 1.72 -7.43 7.91
CA TRP A 91 2.48 -7.44 9.15
C TRP A 91 3.41 -8.66 9.26
N GLY A 92 2.93 -9.85 8.93
CA GLY A 92 3.73 -11.09 8.88
C GLY A 92 4.87 -10.99 7.86
N GLY A 93 4.58 -10.50 6.66
CA GLY A 93 5.56 -10.22 5.61
C GLY A 93 6.64 -9.22 6.06
N ALA A 94 6.21 -8.12 6.70
CA ALA A 94 7.12 -7.11 7.25
C ALA A 94 7.96 -7.65 8.43
N ALA A 95 7.42 -8.56 9.26
CA ALA A 95 8.16 -9.24 10.30
C ALA A 95 9.24 -10.17 9.72
N LEU A 96 8.91 -10.95 8.70
CA LEU A 96 9.84 -11.81 7.97
C LEU A 96 10.91 -10.99 7.23
N ALA A 97 10.53 -9.86 6.63
CA ALA A 97 11.44 -8.96 5.91
C ALA A 97 12.53 -8.35 6.82
N ARG A 98 12.28 -8.28 8.13
CA ARG A 98 13.28 -7.86 9.14
C ARG A 98 14.29 -8.94 9.50
N SER A 99 14.13 -10.17 8.98
CA SER A 99 15.08 -11.25 9.24
C SER A 99 16.46 -10.92 8.67
N ALA A 100 17.51 -11.21 9.43
CA ALA A 100 18.87 -10.96 9.00
C ALA A 100 19.20 -11.72 7.71
N PRO A 101 19.97 -11.14 6.79
CA PRO A 101 20.48 -11.83 5.62
C PRO A 101 21.22 -13.11 5.98
N THR A 102 21.07 -14.14 5.15
CA THR A 102 21.79 -15.42 5.28
C THR A 102 22.56 -15.71 4.01
N LYS A 103 23.46 -16.71 4.04
CA LYS A 103 24.19 -17.13 2.84
C LYS A 103 23.27 -17.59 1.69
N ARG A 104 22.06 -18.07 2.00
CA ARG A 104 21.05 -18.51 1.02
C ARG A 104 20.13 -17.37 0.57
N PHE A 105 19.77 -16.48 1.49
CA PHE A 105 18.92 -15.32 1.25
C PHE A 105 19.71 -14.04 1.55
N THR A 106 20.49 -13.61 0.58
CA THR A 106 21.49 -12.52 0.77
C THR A 106 20.84 -11.16 1.04
N TYR A 107 19.60 -10.95 0.58
CA TYR A 107 18.79 -9.79 0.95
C TYR A 107 17.83 -10.02 2.13
N GLY A 108 17.98 -11.17 2.84
CA GLY A 108 17.00 -11.62 3.83
C GLY A 108 15.72 -12.14 3.17
N LEU A 109 14.59 -12.04 3.89
CA LEU A 109 13.29 -12.48 3.39
C LEU A 109 12.42 -11.30 2.93
N LYS A 110 13.01 -10.25 2.37
CA LYS A 110 12.28 -9.03 1.96
C LYS A 110 11.19 -9.30 0.93
N GLY A 111 11.40 -10.22 -0.01
CA GLY A 111 10.40 -10.65 -0.98
C GLY A 111 9.16 -11.33 -0.39
N SER A 112 9.19 -11.72 0.90
CA SER A 112 8.03 -12.30 1.57
C SER A 112 6.83 -11.35 1.60
N THR A 113 7.05 -10.03 1.59
CA THR A 113 5.97 -9.03 1.54
C THR A 113 5.21 -9.06 0.20
N ILE A 114 5.92 -9.26 -0.91
CA ILE A 114 5.32 -9.38 -2.25
C ILE A 114 4.52 -10.68 -2.33
N LEU A 115 5.12 -11.80 -1.88
CA LEU A 115 4.46 -13.11 -1.89
C LEU A 115 3.22 -13.12 -1.00
N ALA A 116 3.30 -12.47 0.15
CA ALA A 116 2.20 -12.32 1.07
C ALA A 116 1.02 -11.54 0.44
N ALA A 117 1.29 -10.40 -0.20
CA ALA A 117 0.28 -9.61 -0.89
C ALA A 117 -0.35 -10.38 -2.07
N PHE A 118 0.47 -11.13 -2.82
CA PHE A 118 -0.02 -11.99 -3.91
C PHE A 118 -0.94 -13.09 -3.39
N ALA A 119 -0.54 -13.79 -2.33
CA ALA A 119 -1.35 -14.85 -1.72
C ALA A 119 -2.69 -14.31 -1.19
N ASN A 120 -2.69 -13.12 -0.58
CA ASN A 120 -3.90 -12.45 -0.14
C ASN A 120 -4.85 -12.14 -1.32
N ALA A 121 -4.33 -11.58 -2.42
CA ALA A 121 -5.11 -11.30 -3.61
C ALA A 121 -5.74 -12.57 -4.22
N LEU A 122 -4.99 -13.68 -4.27
CA LEU A 122 -5.52 -14.97 -4.73
C LEU A 122 -6.62 -15.51 -3.82
N PHE A 123 -6.41 -15.47 -2.50
CA PHE A 123 -7.41 -15.92 -1.54
C PHE A 123 -8.73 -15.18 -1.72
N LEU A 124 -8.64 -13.85 -1.90
CA LEU A 124 -9.80 -13.01 -2.16
C LEU A 124 -10.55 -13.40 -3.43
N LEU A 125 -9.83 -13.61 -4.53
CA LEU A 125 -10.45 -14.00 -5.80
C LEU A 125 -11.17 -15.33 -5.69
N VAL A 126 -10.61 -16.30 -4.94
CA VAL A 126 -11.26 -17.59 -4.70
C VAL A 126 -12.52 -17.43 -3.88
N ALA A 127 -12.46 -16.67 -2.77
CA ALA A 127 -13.63 -16.40 -1.94
C ALA A 127 -14.73 -15.65 -2.72
N LEU A 128 -14.33 -14.65 -3.51
CA LEU A 128 -15.23 -13.90 -4.35
C LEU A 128 -15.89 -14.76 -5.43
N GLY A 129 -15.11 -15.68 -6.04
CA GLY A 129 -15.65 -16.66 -7.01
C GLY A 129 -16.75 -17.54 -6.39
N ALA A 130 -16.58 -17.97 -5.15
CA ALA A 130 -17.61 -18.73 -4.42
C ALA A 130 -18.87 -17.89 -4.18
N ILE A 131 -18.72 -16.62 -3.78
CA ILE A 131 -19.84 -15.68 -3.56
C ILE A 131 -20.60 -15.44 -4.86
N VAL A 132 -19.90 -15.19 -5.96
CA VAL A 132 -20.51 -14.98 -7.30
C VAL A 132 -21.26 -16.24 -7.75
N MET A 133 -20.67 -17.41 -7.59
CA MET A 133 -21.31 -18.68 -7.94
C MET A 133 -22.62 -18.87 -7.18
N GLU A 134 -22.59 -18.68 -5.87
CA GLU A 134 -23.78 -18.80 -5.01
C GLU A 134 -24.84 -17.75 -5.38
N ALA A 135 -24.43 -16.49 -5.60
CA ALA A 135 -25.36 -15.42 -5.97
C ALA A 135 -26.07 -15.71 -7.31
N VAL A 136 -25.33 -16.21 -8.31
CA VAL A 136 -25.90 -16.57 -9.62
C VAL A 136 -26.89 -17.73 -9.48
N GLN A 137 -26.56 -18.78 -8.69
CA GLN A 137 -27.47 -19.91 -8.46
C GLN A 137 -28.78 -19.47 -7.78
N ARG A 138 -28.73 -18.48 -6.88
CA ARG A 138 -29.93 -17.98 -6.18
C ARG A 138 -30.79 -16.99 -6.99
N LEU A 139 -30.35 -16.59 -8.17
CA LEU A 139 -31.21 -15.81 -9.07
C LEU A 139 -32.40 -16.63 -9.57
N ASP A 140 -32.22 -17.96 -9.75
CA ASP A 140 -33.29 -18.85 -10.24
C ASP A 140 -34.29 -19.23 -9.14
N ASP A 141 -33.82 -19.40 -7.90
CA ASP A 141 -34.65 -19.76 -6.73
C ASP A 141 -34.22 -18.96 -5.49
N PRO A 142 -34.62 -17.69 -5.40
CA PRO A 142 -34.20 -16.80 -4.34
C PRO A 142 -34.84 -17.20 -3.00
N PRO A 143 -34.04 -17.36 -1.93
CA PRO A 143 -34.56 -17.72 -0.60
C PRO A 143 -35.38 -16.59 0.00
N VAL A 144 -36.33 -16.94 0.86
CA VAL A 144 -37.02 -15.94 1.68
C VAL A 144 -36.10 -15.48 2.82
N LEU A 145 -35.67 -14.25 2.75
CA LEU A 145 -34.74 -13.67 3.72
C LEU A 145 -35.44 -12.83 4.77
N ALA A 146 -34.88 -12.84 5.99
CA ALA A 146 -35.28 -11.93 7.07
C ALA A 146 -34.66 -10.53 6.81
N GLY A 147 -35.18 -9.78 5.85
CA GLY A 147 -34.61 -8.51 5.38
C GLY A 147 -34.35 -7.50 6.49
N LEU A 148 -35.23 -7.44 7.52
CA LEU A 148 -35.00 -6.58 8.68
C LEU A 148 -33.74 -6.97 9.45
N THR A 149 -33.48 -8.28 9.65
CA THR A 149 -32.27 -8.77 10.32
C THR A 149 -31.02 -8.40 9.53
N VAL A 150 -31.08 -8.58 8.20
CA VAL A 150 -29.97 -8.16 7.30
C VAL A 150 -29.68 -6.66 7.47
N SER A 151 -30.73 -5.82 7.44
CA SER A 151 -30.58 -4.37 7.61
C SER A 151 -30.02 -3.98 8.98
N VAL A 152 -30.43 -4.64 10.06
CA VAL A 152 -29.94 -4.35 11.41
C VAL A 152 -28.46 -4.71 11.53
N VAL A 153 -28.05 -5.86 11.01
CA VAL A 153 -26.65 -6.30 11.07
C VAL A 153 -25.76 -5.36 10.26
N ALA A 154 -26.13 -5.05 9.01
CA ALA A 154 -25.41 -4.10 8.19
C ALA A 154 -25.39 -2.68 8.79
N GLY A 155 -26.49 -2.27 9.46
CA GLY A 155 -26.54 -1.01 10.20
C GLY A 155 -25.56 -0.93 11.36
N ILE A 156 -25.30 -2.05 12.04
CA ILE A 156 -24.23 -2.14 13.05
C ILE A 156 -22.86 -1.94 12.39
N GLY A 157 -22.65 -2.48 11.19
CA GLY A 157 -21.44 -2.27 10.39
C GLY A 157 -21.17 -0.80 10.09
N ILE A 158 -22.22 -0.07 9.66
CA ILE A 158 -22.11 1.38 9.45
C ILE A 158 -21.67 2.07 10.75
N ALA A 159 -22.25 1.69 11.91
CA ALA A 159 -21.89 2.29 13.18
C ALA A 159 -20.43 1.98 13.57
N VAL A 160 -19.96 0.74 13.39
CA VAL A 160 -18.58 0.33 13.67
C VAL A 160 -17.60 1.10 12.77
N ASN A 161 -17.86 1.13 11.46
CA ASN A 161 -17.01 1.84 10.50
C ASN A 161 -17.03 3.36 10.74
N ALA A 162 -18.17 3.95 11.08
CA ALA A 162 -18.28 5.37 11.43
C ALA A 162 -17.50 5.72 12.70
N VAL A 163 -17.58 4.89 13.75
CA VAL A 163 -16.80 5.06 14.99
C VAL A 163 -15.31 4.95 14.71
N THR A 164 -14.89 3.95 13.92
CA THR A 164 -13.49 3.76 13.54
C THR A 164 -12.99 4.92 12.69
N ALA A 165 -13.77 5.38 11.71
CA ALA A 165 -13.46 6.57 10.91
C ALA A 165 -13.34 7.84 11.79
N TRP A 166 -14.22 7.99 12.79
CA TRP A 166 -14.15 9.12 13.71
C TRP A 166 -12.90 9.10 14.58
N LEU A 167 -12.46 7.91 15.03
CA LEU A 167 -11.19 7.76 15.76
C LEU A 167 -10.00 8.23 14.91
N PHE A 168 -10.02 7.96 13.61
CA PHE A 168 -8.95 8.36 12.67
C PHE A 168 -9.10 9.81 12.15
N ALA A 169 -10.28 10.42 12.29
CA ALA A 169 -10.57 11.74 11.72
C ALA A 169 -9.62 12.85 12.20
N ARG A 170 -9.12 12.77 13.45
CA ARG A 170 -8.21 13.77 14.03
C ARG A 170 -6.80 13.70 13.43
N GLY A 171 -6.31 12.51 13.09
CA GLY A 171 -4.97 12.30 12.53
C GLY A 171 -4.87 12.48 11.00
N ARG A 172 -5.99 12.46 10.26
CA ARG A 172 -6.05 12.42 8.78
C ARG A 172 -5.39 13.59 8.06
N LYS A 173 -5.21 14.73 8.74
CA LYS A 173 -4.60 15.92 8.13
C LYS A 173 -3.07 15.92 8.18
N GLY A 174 -2.47 15.12 9.07
CA GLY A 174 -1.03 15.09 9.30
C GLY A 174 -0.33 13.80 8.82
N ASP A 175 -1.09 12.72 8.59
CA ASP A 175 -0.54 11.43 8.21
C ASP A 175 -1.36 10.81 7.06
N ILE A 176 -0.65 10.45 5.97
CA ILE A 176 -1.25 9.89 4.76
C ILE A 176 -1.84 8.49 5.00
N ASN A 177 -1.25 7.71 5.93
CA ASN A 177 -1.74 6.38 6.27
C ASN A 177 -3.05 6.47 7.05
N ILE A 178 -3.14 7.42 8.02
CA ILE A 178 -4.37 7.67 8.78
C ILE A 178 -5.47 8.18 7.85
N ARG A 179 -5.11 9.01 6.85
CA ARG A 179 -6.06 9.45 5.82
C ARG A 179 -6.56 8.29 4.96
N GLY A 180 -5.67 7.37 4.57
CA GLY A 180 -6.02 6.15 3.84
C GLY A 180 -6.98 5.28 4.63
N ALA A 181 -6.68 4.98 5.89
CA ALA A 181 -7.55 4.22 6.79
C ALA A 181 -8.92 4.88 7.00
N TYR A 182 -8.96 6.21 7.14
CA TYR A 182 -10.21 6.96 7.24
C TYR A 182 -11.09 6.80 5.99
N LEU A 183 -10.51 6.96 4.79
CA LEU A 183 -11.24 6.84 3.53
C LEU A 183 -11.73 5.41 3.31
N HIS A 184 -10.95 4.41 3.70
CA HIS A 184 -11.33 3.01 3.64
C HIS A 184 -12.56 2.74 4.51
N MET A 185 -12.56 3.14 5.79
CA MET A 185 -13.72 2.98 6.68
C MET A 185 -14.98 3.70 6.17
N VAL A 186 -14.83 4.84 5.50
CA VAL A 186 -15.96 5.53 4.86
C VAL A 186 -16.51 4.75 3.67
N SER A 187 -15.63 4.11 2.87
CA SER A 187 -16.04 3.26 1.75
C SER A 187 -16.80 2.03 2.23
N ASP A 188 -16.32 1.36 3.29
CA ASP A 188 -16.97 0.20 3.88
C ASP A 188 -18.35 0.54 4.45
N ALA A 189 -18.46 1.70 5.13
CA ALA A 189 -19.75 2.20 5.58
C ALA A 189 -20.73 2.45 4.42
N ALA A 190 -20.23 2.86 3.25
CA ALA A 190 -21.08 3.06 2.06
C ALA A 190 -21.54 1.72 1.45
N VAL A 191 -20.69 0.68 1.45
CA VAL A 191 -21.08 -0.69 1.03
C VAL A 191 -22.13 -1.23 1.99
N SER A 192 -21.89 -1.18 3.29
CA SER A 192 -22.87 -1.61 4.31
C SER A 192 -24.20 -0.84 4.20
N ALA A 193 -24.17 0.46 3.84
CA ALA A 193 -25.40 1.22 3.58
C ALA A 193 -26.20 0.66 2.38
N GLY A 194 -25.51 0.19 1.34
CA GLY A 194 -26.13 -0.53 0.23
C GLY A 194 -26.86 -1.80 0.71
N VAL A 195 -26.22 -2.57 1.58
CA VAL A 195 -26.82 -3.79 2.20
C VAL A 195 -28.03 -3.44 3.06
N VAL A 196 -27.97 -2.35 3.85
CA VAL A 196 -29.13 -1.87 4.63
C VAL A 196 -30.32 -1.56 3.71
N VAL A 197 -30.09 -0.81 2.65
CA VAL A 197 -31.16 -0.47 1.68
C VAL A 197 -31.72 -1.72 1.03
N ALA A 198 -30.88 -2.69 0.65
CA ALA A 198 -31.30 -3.98 0.11
C ALA A 198 -32.18 -4.76 1.12
N GLY A 199 -31.75 -4.87 2.35
CA GLY A 199 -32.48 -5.57 3.41
C GLY A 199 -33.84 -4.92 3.72
N LEU A 200 -33.91 -3.58 3.76
CA LEU A 200 -35.19 -2.85 3.91
C LEU A 200 -36.10 -3.05 2.70
N ALA A 201 -35.55 -3.09 1.50
CA ALA A 201 -36.34 -3.35 0.28
C ALA A 201 -36.91 -4.77 0.28
N ILE A 202 -36.11 -5.78 0.69
CA ILE A 202 -36.57 -7.17 0.87
C ILE A 202 -37.68 -7.23 1.90
N TRP A 203 -37.49 -6.58 3.06
CA TRP A 203 -38.51 -6.55 4.13
C TRP A 203 -39.82 -5.92 3.66
N ALA A 204 -39.73 -4.82 2.92
CA ALA A 204 -40.91 -4.10 2.45
C ALA A 204 -41.66 -4.77 1.27
N THR A 205 -40.92 -5.45 0.39
CA THR A 205 -41.45 -5.98 -0.87
C THR A 205 -41.58 -7.51 -0.88
N GLY A 206 -40.86 -8.23 -0.02
CA GLY A 206 -40.75 -9.68 -0.05
C GLY A 206 -39.96 -10.24 -1.24
N ILE A 207 -39.29 -9.37 -2.04
CA ILE A 207 -38.59 -9.76 -3.27
C ILE A 207 -37.21 -10.30 -2.91
N GLY A 208 -37.04 -11.64 -2.91
CA GLY A 208 -35.83 -12.33 -2.50
C GLY A 208 -34.62 -12.12 -3.44
N TRP A 209 -34.84 -11.90 -4.75
CA TRP A 209 -33.74 -11.74 -5.70
C TRP A 209 -32.93 -10.44 -5.55
N ILE A 210 -33.37 -9.51 -4.70
CA ILE A 210 -32.61 -8.30 -4.35
C ILE A 210 -31.27 -8.65 -3.69
N ASP A 211 -31.22 -9.64 -2.80
CA ASP A 211 -29.99 -10.06 -2.11
C ASP A 211 -28.91 -10.56 -3.10
N PRO A 212 -29.16 -11.56 -3.97
CA PRO A 212 -28.15 -11.99 -4.93
C PRO A 212 -27.75 -10.88 -5.91
N LEU A 213 -28.66 -9.99 -6.30
CA LEU A 213 -28.31 -8.88 -7.18
C LEU A 213 -27.35 -7.88 -6.50
N VAL A 214 -27.63 -7.48 -5.26
CA VAL A 214 -26.77 -6.59 -4.51
C VAL A 214 -25.44 -7.28 -4.20
N SER A 215 -25.44 -8.57 -3.90
CA SER A 215 -24.21 -9.38 -3.72
C SER A 215 -23.32 -9.36 -4.96
N LEU A 216 -23.91 -9.48 -6.17
CA LEU A 216 -23.15 -9.39 -7.42
C LEU A 216 -22.57 -7.99 -7.65
N VAL A 217 -23.28 -6.93 -7.26
CA VAL A 217 -22.76 -5.55 -7.34
C VAL A 217 -21.57 -5.37 -6.38
N ILE A 218 -21.70 -5.83 -5.13
CA ILE A 218 -20.63 -5.80 -4.14
C ILE A 218 -19.44 -6.63 -4.64
N ALA A 219 -19.69 -7.84 -5.15
CA ALA A 219 -18.67 -8.70 -5.71
C ALA A 219 -17.91 -8.03 -6.88
N ALA A 220 -18.61 -7.32 -7.76
CA ALA A 220 -17.98 -6.58 -8.85
C ALA A 220 -17.08 -5.44 -8.36
N LEU A 221 -17.47 -4.72 -7.31
CA LEU A 221 -16.66 -3.68 -6.67
C LEU A 221 -15.40 -4.26 -6.04
N ILE A 222 -15.53 -5.37 -5.28
CA ILE A 222 -14.40 -6.07 -4.66
C ILE A 222 -13.46 -6.62 -5.75
N LEU A 223 -14.00 -7.20 -6.82
CA LEU A 223 -13.21 -7.72 -7.93
C LEU A 223 -12.35 -6.63 -8.57
N TRP A 224 -12.92 -5.45 -8.79
CA TRP A 224 -12.18 -4.33 -9.36
C TRP A 224 -11.00 -3.90 -8.50
N GLN A 225 -11.18 -3.80 -7.17
CA GLN A 225 -10.12 -3.45 -6.24
C GLN A 225 -9.05 -4.55 -6.16
N THR A 226 -9.48 -5.82 -6.02
CA THR A 226 -8.59 -6.98 -5.91
C THR A 226 -7.80 -7.20 -7.20
N TRP A 227 -8.38 -6.93 -8.37
CA TRP A 227 -7.70 -7.04 -9.65
C TRP A 227 -6.50 -6.09 -9.75
N GLY A 228 -6.64 -4.87 -9.24
CA GLY A 228 -5.54 -3.91 -9.14
C GLY A 228 -4.38 -4.44 -8.30
N LEU A 229 -4.70 -4.97 -7.11
CA LEU A 229 -3.71 -5.56 -6.20
C LEU A 229 -3.02 -6.80 -6.82
N LEU A 230 -3.81 -7.70 -7.43
CA LEU A 230 -3.25 -8.88 -8.10
C LEU A 230 -2.27 -8.47 -9.19
N ARG A 231 -2.68 -7.58 -10.08
CA ARG A 231 -1.83 -7.10 -11.18
C ARG A 231 -0.53 -6.49 -10.66
N GLU A 232 -0.61 -5.65 -9.64
CA GLU A 232 0.57 -5.00 -9.06
C GLU A 232 1.52 -6.02 -8.41
N THR A 233 1.00 -7.00 -7.66
CA THR A 233 1.82 -8.05 -7.04
C THR A 233 2.45 -8.98 -8.07
N VAL A 234 1.77 -9.27 -9.18
CA VAL A 234 2.34 -10.00 -10.32
C VAL A 234 3.46 -9.19 -10.98
N GLU A 235 3.23 -7.90 -11.27
CA GLU A 235 4.25 -7.00 -11.82
C GLU A 235 5.49 -6.95 -10.91
N MET A 236 5.31 -6.82 -9.58
CA MET A 236 6.40 -6.88 -8.59
C MET A 236 7.13 -8.22 -8.61
N SER A 237 6.40 -9.34 -8.73
CA SER A 237 6.98 -10.69 -8.78
C SER A 237 7.78 -10.93 -10.05
N LEU A 238 7.46 -10.23 -11.13
CA LEU A 238 8.17 -10.24 -12.42
C LEU A 238 9.29 -9.19 -12.48
N ALA A 239 9.66 -8.59 -11.35
CA ALA A 239 10.68 -7.55 -11.27
C ALA A 239 10.42 -6.32 -12.16
N ALA A 240 9.14 -5.97 -12.39
CA ALA A 240 8.78 -4.76 -13.12
C ALA A 240 9.18 -3.50 -12.33
N VAL A 241 9.46 -2.41 -13.04
CA VAL A 241 9.73 -1.11 -12.42
C VAL A 241 8.53 -0.70 -11.56
N PRO A 242 8.72 -0.35 -10.27
CA PRO A 242 7.63 0.10 -9.42
C PRO A 242 6.90 1.31 -10.03
N ARG A 243 5.57 1.29 -10.02
CA ARG A 243 4.74 2.33 -10.68
C ARG A 243 4.98 3.75 -10.17
N ALA A 244 5.53 3.90 -8.96
CA ALA A 244 5.89 5.19 -8.39
C ALA A 244 7.20 5.75 -8.94
N ILE A 245 7.97 4.96 -9.69
CA ILE A 245 9.28 5.34 -10.23
C ILE A 245 9.17 5.54 -11.74
N ASP A 246 9.50 6.73 -12.18
CA ASP A 246 9.62 7.05 -13.59
C ASP A 246 11.03 6.66 -14.06
N TYR A 247 11.11 5.63 -14.92
CA TYR A 247 12.35 5.08 -15.47
C TYR A 247 13.14 6.14 -16.25
N ASP A 248 12.44 6.94 -17.05
CA ASP A 248 13.09 7.96 -17.90
C ASP A 248 13.63 9.11 -17.04
N ALA A 249 12.91 9.49 -15.98
CA ALA A 249 13.38 10.49 -15.02
C ALA A 249 14.62 10.02 -14.24
N VAL A 250 14.69 8.73 -13.86
CA VAL A 250 15.89 8.15 -13.22
C VAL A 250 17.06 8.15 -14.19
N THR A 251 16.84 7.72 -15.44
CA THR A 251 17.86 7.74 -16.51
C THR A 251 18.42 9.14 -16.72
N ALA A 252 17.54 10.13 -16.87
CA ALA A 252 17.95 11.52 -17.04
C ALA A 252 18.73 12.07 -15.84
N ALA A 253 18.33 11.70 -14.61
CA ALA A 253 19.03 12.11 -13.40
C ALA A 253 20.44 11.51 -13.29
N LEU A 254 20.61 10.25 -13.71
CA LEU A 254 21.92 9.59 -13.74
C LEU A 254 22.83 10.19 -14.82
N ILE A 255 22.30 10.50 -16.03
CA ILE A 255 23.04 11.18 -17.08
C ILE A 255 23.48 12.59 -16.67
N ALA A 256 22.69 13.28 -15.86
CA ALA A 256 23.01 14.62 -15.38
C ALA A 256 24.14 14.66 -14.33
N LEU A 257 24.61 13.51 -13.83
CA LEU A 257 25.73 13.46 -12.89
C LEU A 257 27.06 13.88 -13.58
N PRO A 258 27.95 14.59 -12.89
CA PRO A 258 29.20 15.08 -13.47
C PRO A 258 30.06 13.97 -14.07
N GLY A 259 30.44 14.12 -15.35
CA GLY A 259 31.32 13.19 -16.06
C GLY A 259 30.62 11.95 -16.64
N VAL A 260 29.35 11.73 -16.40
CA VAL A 260 28.59 10.64 -17.01
C VAL A 260 28.27 10.98 -18.47
N ALA A 261 28.80 10.19 -19.41
CA ALA A 261 28.55 10.34 -20.83
C ALA A 261 27.36 9.50 -21.32
N ARG A 262 27.13 8.34 -20.70
CA ARG A 262 26.05 7.40 -21.05
C ARG A 262 25.67 6.56 -19.85
N VAL A 263 24.39 6.18 -19.78
CA VAL A 263 23.85 5.17 -18.88
C VAL A 263 23.31 4.01 -19.70
N HIS A 264 23.62 2.78 -19.33
CA HIS A 264 23.07 1.58 -19.93
C HIS A 264 22.93 0.47 -18.89
N ASP A 265 22.30 -0.66 -19.25
CA ASP A 265 22.01 -1.77 -18.36
C ASP A 265 21.37 -1.32 -17.04
N LEU A 266 20.39 -0.39 -17.20
CA LEU A 266 19.63 0.13 -16.07
C LEU A 266 18.47 -0.79 -15.75
N HIS A 267 18.51 -1.41 -14.59
CA HIS A 267 17.44 -2.22 -14.06
C HIS A 267 16.93 -1.63 -12.74
N ILE A 268 15.60 -1.57 -12.60
CA ILE A 268 14.94 -1.11 -11.39
C ILE A 268 13.84 -2.13 -11.07
N TRP A 269 13.87 -2.70 -9.87
CA TRP A 269 12.88 -3.69 -9.45
C TRP A 269 12.56 -3.58 -7.96
N PRO A 270 11.40 -4.08 -7.50
CA PRO A 270 11.06 -4.11 -6.08
C PRO A 270 11.71 -5.34 -5.41
N MET A 271 12.44 -5.12 -4.34
CA MET A 271 12.95 -6.18 -3.46
C MET A 271 11.90 -6.56 -2.40
N SER A 272 11.03 -5.62 -2.06
CA SER A 272 9.87 -5.77 -1.20
C SER A 272 8.76 -4.84 -1.69
N THR A 273 7.59 -4.87 -1.06
CA THR A 273 6.51 -3.92 -1.39
C THR A 273 6.85 -2.45 -1.13
N THR A 274 7.97 -2.17 -0.44
CA THR A 274 8.37 -0.82 -0.02
C THR A 274 9.80 -0.44 -0.39
N GLU A 275 10.62 -1.39 -0.86
CA GLU A 275 12.04 -1.16 -1.12
C GLU A 275 12.39 -1.44 -2.58
N PRO A 276 12.49 -0.41 -3.43
CA PRO A 276 13.03 -0.53 -4.77
C PRO A 276 14.57 -0.65 -4.74
N VAL A 277 15.09 -1.39 -5.71
CA VAL A 277 16.51 -1.63 -5.94
C VAL A 277 16.85 -1.20 -7.35
N LEU A 278 18.10 -0.74 -7.56
CA LEU A 278 18.61 -0.33 -8.86
C LEU A 278 20.00 -0.90 -9.11
N THR A 279 20.22 -1.34 -10.35
CA THR A 279 21.57 -1.51 -10.92
C THR A 279 21.68 -0.69 -12.19
N ALA A 280 22.84 -0.10 -12.43
CA ALA A 280 23.13 0.64 -13.66
C ALA A 280 24.61 0.67 -13.99
N HIS A 281 24.94 0.73 -15.28
CA HIS A 281 26.27 0.98 -15.77
C HIS A 281 26.39 2.45 -16.21
N LEU A 282 27.38 3.14 -15.65
CA LEU A 282 27.67 4.55 -15.94
C LEU A 282 28.99 4.66 -16.70
N VAL A 283 28.92 5.10 -17.95
CA VAL A 283 30.13 5.36 -18.75
C VAL A 283 30.69 6.72 -18.38
N ILE A 284 31.90 6.71 -17.79
CA ILE A 284 32.65 7.91 -17.40
C ILE A 284 34.03 7.87 -18.05
N PRO A 285 34.23 8.48 -19.24
CA PRO A 285 35.48 8.37 -19.99
C PRO A 285 36.74 8.86 -19.28
N ALA A 286 36.55 9.77 -18.30
CA ALA A 286 37.66 10.28 -17.48
C ALA A 286 38.19 9.30 -16.42
N GLY A 287 37.55 8.12 -16.28
CA GLY A 287 37.86 7.11 -15.27
C GLY A 287 36.98 7.19 -14.05
N HIS A 288 37.27 6.31 -13.06
CA HIS A 288 36.46 6.19 -11.83
C HIS A 288 36.55 7.48 -10.99
N PRO A 289 35.42 8.15 -10.71
CA PRO A 289 35.39 9.47 -10.06
C PRO A 289 35.56 9.43 -8.54
N GLY A 290 35.73 8.23 -7.96
CA GLY A 290 35.92 8.01 -6.52
C GLY A 290 34.61 7.77 -5.75
N ASP A 291 34.77 7.38 -4.48
CA ASP A 291 33.65 6.98 -3.60
C ASP A 291 32.69 8.14 -3.30
N GLY A 292 33.17 9.38 -3.28
CA GLY A 292 32.35 10.57 -3.08
C GLY A 292 31.27 10.75 -4.15
N PHE A 293 31.59 10.44 -5.42
CA PHE A 293 30.64 10.44 -6.51
C PHE A 293 29.55 9.37 -6.29
N LEU A 294 29.95 8.15 -5.94
CA LEU A 294 29.01 7.05 -5.68
C LEU A 294 28.09 7.38 -4.50
N ALA A 295 28.61 8.01 -3.45
CA ALA A 295 27.80 8.47 -2.32
C ALA A 295 26.78 9.52 -2.75
N THR A 296 27.20 10.50 -3.57
CA THR A 296 26.30 11.55 -4.12
C THR A 296 25.21 10.95 -5.02
N ALA A 297 25.58 10.03 -5.91
CA ALA A 297 24.64 9.35 -6.79
C ALA A 297 23.59 8.55 -5.99
N ARG A 298 24.00 7.79 -4.96
CA ARG A 298 23.11 7.05 -4.07
C ARG A 298 22.18 7.97 -3.29
N ALA A 299 22.69 9.07 -2.74
CA ALA A 299 21.88 10.06 -2.04
C ALA A 299 20.82 10.66 -2.97
N MET A 300 21.20 11.05 -4.18
CA MET A 300 20.27 11.57 -5.19
C MET A 300 19.17 10.54 -5.54
N LEU A 301 19.52 9.27 -5.76
CA LEU A 301 18.57 8.20 -6.05
C LEU A 301 17.61 7.96 -4.89
N HIS A 302 18.11 7.99 -3.66
CA HIS A 302 17.30 7.86 -2.45
C HIS A 302 16.34 9.04 -2.27
N ASP A 303 16.85 10.29 -2.33
CA ASP A 303 16.07 11.47 -1.97
C ASP A 303 15.03 11.84 -3.03
N ARG A 304 15.32 11.59 -4.32
CA ARG A 304 14.41 11.94 -5.41
C ARG A 304 13.47 10.83 -5.82
N PHE A 305 13.90 9.56 -5.70
CA PHE A 305 13.16 8.42 -6.26
C PHE A 305 12.86 7.34 -5.21
N GLY A 306 13.30 7.49 -3.95
CA GLY A 306 13.09 6.52 -2.89
C GLY A 306 13.87 5.22 -3.07
N ILE A 307 14.91 5.19 -3.94
CA ILE A 307 15.70 3.99 -4.21
C ILE A 307 16.78 3.86 -3.14
N GLY A 308 16.53 2.99 -2.16
CA GLY A 308 17.42 2.81 -1.01
C GLY A 308 18.64 1.93 -1.26
N HIS A 309 18.59 1.06 -2.27
CA HIS A 309 19.69 0.16 -2.61
C HIS A 309 20.05 0.29 -4.07
N ALA A 310 21.20 0.91 -4.37
CA ALA A 310 21.70 1.10 -5.72
C ALA A 310 23.12 0.55 -5.86
N THR A 311 23.36 -0.27 -6.89
CA THR A 311 24.66 -0.73 -7.34
C THR A 311 24.99 -0.05 -8.66
N LEU A 312 26.07 0.72 -8.68
CA LEU A 312 26.52 1.46 -9.87
C LEU A 312 27.87 0.92 -10.30
N GLN A 313 27.94 0.43 -11.51
CA GLN A 313 29.19 0.05 -12.18
C GLN A 313 29.74 1.24 -12.97
N ILE A 314 31.01 1.54 -12.84
CA ILE A 314 31.66 2.61 -13.59
C ILE A 314 32.48 1.99 -14.72
N GLU A 315 32.25 2.48 -15.93
CA GLU A 315 32.96 2.07 -17.16
C GLU A 315 33.65 3.25 -17.80
N THR A 316 34.84 3.04 -18.39
CA THR A 316 35.61 4.12 -19.00
C THR A 316 35.38 4.27 -20.50
N GLY A 317 34.60 3.37 -21.08
CA GLY A 317 34.27 3.27 -22.49
C GLY A 317 34.51 1.85 -23.00
N GLY A 318 33.71 1.44 -23.96
CA GLY A 318 33.68 0.12 -24.56
C GLY A 318 32.25 -0.18 -24.97
N ASP A 319 32.04 -0.84 -26.07
CA ASP A 319 30.73 -1.36 -26.45
C ASP A 319 30.50 -2.59 -25.61
N CYS A 320 29.44 -2.58 -24.78
CA CYS A 320 28.98 -3.78 -24.11
C CYS A 320 28.25 -4.63 -25.15
N GLU A 321 28.93 -5.63 -25.71
CA GLU A 321 28.34 -6.56 -26.70
C GLU A 321 27.30 -7.51 -26.08
N SER A 322 27.08 -7.47 -24.74
CA SER A 322 26.25 -8.43 -24.01
C SER A 322 25.14 -7.81 -23.16
N CYS A 323 24.81 -6.54 -23.37
CA CYS A 323 23.71 -5.88 -22.65
C CYS A 323 22.41 -5.90 -23.43
#